data_11e6b8c604df536747c2a5b0230a93ed
#
_entry.id   11e6b8c604df536747c2a5b0230a93ed
#
_cell.length_a   1.000
_cell.length_b   1.000
_cell.length_c   1.000
_cell.angle_alpha   90.00
_cell.angle_beta   90.00
_cell.angle_gamma   90.00
#
_symmetry.space_group_name_H-M   'P 1'
#
loop_
_entity.id
_entity.type
_entity.pdbx_description
1 polymer ?
#
loop_
_entity_poly.entity_id
_entity_poly.type
_entity_poly.pdbx_seq_one_letter_code
_entity_poly.pdbx_strand_id
1 'polypeptide(L)'
;MLDTKKIRKFFPAIKSGRLISNNAASTQVPVQLLDLLKKLVVQYDNVHRGQSNSSLLTTTEFEAAYDTIAQFIGASSRKNIVLYRNTTEAINSVMYSLMTEFKDGDNLVTTFMEHNSNYVPWYALCKEILAKFGVRVEYRIAQYDKITGELDLDHLKSLVDNKTK
;
A
#
# COMPACT_ATOMS: atom_id res chain seq x y z
N MET A 1 -11.03 19.56 15.15
CA MET A 1 -12.06 18.61 14.67
C MET A 1 -12.23 18.78 13.16
N LEU A 2 -12.34 17.70 12.41
CA LEU A 2 -12.48 17.73 10.95
C LEU A 2 -13.83 18.32 10.55
N ASP A 3 -13.85 19.34 9.69
CA ASP A 3 -15.10 19.93 9.15
C ASP A 3 -15.63 19.04 8.02
N THR A 4 -16.45 18.06 8.39
CA THR A 4 -17.01 17.08 7.44
C THR A 4 -17.93 17.73 6.40
N LYS A 5 -18.65 18.83 6.73
CA LYS A 5 -19.51 19.55 5.79
C LYS A 5 -18.68 20.22 4.70
N LYS A 6 -17.52 20.78 5.05
CA LYS A 6 -16.59 21.40 4.10
C LYS A 6 -15.96 20.32 3.19
N ILE A 7 -15.49 19.21 3.78
CA ILE A 7 -14.83 18.12 3.02
C ILE A 7 -15.79 17.47 2.04
N ARG A 8 -17.03 17.19 2.43
CA ARG A 8 -18.04 16.59 1.55
C ARG A 8 -18.28 17.39 0.25
N LYS A 9 -18.04 18.70 0.26
CA LYS A 9 -18.19 19.56 -0.94
C LYS A 9 -17.18 19.22 -2.04
N PHE A 10 -16.05 18.62 -1.69
CA PHE A 10 -15.02 18.21 -2.65
C PHE A 10 -15.35 16.91 -3.40
N PHE A 11 -16.39 16.18 -3.01
CA PHE A 11 -16.74 14.89 -3.62
C PHE A 11 -18.07 14.97 -4.37
N PRO A 12 -18.06 15.12 -5.72
CA PRO A 12 -19.28 15.26 -6.52
C PRO A 12 -20.25 14.08 -6.38
N ALA A 13 -19.72 12.86 -6.21
CA ALA A 13 -20.53 11.65 -6.03
C ALA A 13 -21.47 11.71 -4.82
N ILE A 14 -21.12 12.46 -3.76
CA ILE A 14 -21.97 12.62 -2.57
C ILE A 14 -23.21 13.50 -2.89
N LYS A 15 -23.09 14.42 -3.84
CA LYS A 15 -24.19 15.30 -4.25
C LYS A 15 -25.30 14.59 -5.05
N SER A 16 -25.02 13.40 -5.56
CA SER A 16 -25.97 12.62 -6.39
C SER A 16 -27.09 11.96 -5.57
N GLY A 17 -27.14 12.14 -4.25
CA GLY A 17 -28.11 11.50 -3.37
C GLY A 17 -27.79 10.02 -3.08
N ARG A 18 -26.69 9.49 -3.59
CA ARG A 18 -26.27 8.11 -3.32
C ARG A 18 -25.76 7.95 -1.89
N LEU A 19 -26.20 6.89 -1.23
CA LEU A 19 -25.56 6.43 0.00
C LEU A 19 -24.27 5.68 -0.34
N ILE A 20 -23.14 6.22 0.11
CA ILE A 20 -21.81 5.63 -0.11
C ILE A 20 -21.24 5.25 1.25
N SER A 21 -21.18 3.96 1.54
CA SER A 21 -20.74 3.40 2.83
C SER A 21 -19.53 2.49 2.73
N ASN A 22 -19.00 2.27 1.51
CA ASN A 22 -17.90 1.32 1.27
C ASN A 22 -16.60 2.01 0.81
N ASN A 23 -16.19 3.08 1.49
CA ASN A 23 -14.96 3.81 1.17
C ASN A 23 -13.68 2.98 1.39
N ALA A 24 -13.73 1.97 2.25
CA ALA A 24 -12.60 1.06 2.46
C ALA A 24 -12.24 0.29 1.18
N ALA A 25 -13.23 -0.07 0.38
CA ALA A 25 -13.03 -0.77 -0.89
C ALA A 25 -12.84 0.20 -2.06
N SER A 26 -13.49 1.38 -2.05
CA SER A 26 -13.47 2.31 -3.18
C SER A 26 -13.73 3.74 -2.72
N THR A 27 -12.67 4.54 -2.66
CA THR A 27 -12.75 5.96 -2.33
C THR A 27 -13.27 6.77 -3.53
N GLN A 28 -14.13 7.75 -3.24
CA GLN A 28 -14.68 8.62 -4.25
C GLN A 28 -13.66 9.64 -4.75
N VAL A 29 -13.79 10.03 -6.01
CA VAL A 29 -12.88 10.99 -6.66
C VAL A 29 -13.17 12.41 -6.21
N PRO A 30 -12.20 13.15 -5.66
CA PRO A 30 -12.36 14.56 -5.31
C PRO A 30 -12.28 15.46 -6.57
N VAL A 31 -12.92 16.62 -6.50
CA VAL A 31 -12.93 17.60 -7.61
C VAL A 31 -11.52 18.05 -8.00
N GLN A 32 -10.60 18.15 -7.05
CA GLN A 32 -9.19 18.51 -7.30
C GLN A 32 -8.49 17.54 -8.26
N LEU A 33 -8.80 16.24 -8.19
CA LEU A 33 -8.24 15.26 -9.12
C LEU A 33 -8.82 15.46 -10.54
N LEU A 34 -10.11 15.78 -10.65
CA LEU A 34 -10.74 16.07 -11.95
C LEU A 34 -10.12 17.32 -12.60
N ASP A 35 -9.85 18.36 -11.81
CA ASP A 35 -9.23 19.59 -12.30
C ASP A 35 -7.77 19.36 -12.71
N LEU A 36 -7.03 18.54 -11.94
CA LEU A 36 -5.68 18.12 -12.32
C LEU A 36 -5.67 17.32 -13.64
N LEU A 37 -6.59 16.38 -13.82
CA LEU A 37 -6.70 15.62 -15.07
C LEU A 37 -6.97 16.50 -16.27
N LYS A 38 -7.87 17.50 -16.15
CA LYS A 38 -8.11 18.49 -17.21
C LYS A 38 -6.85 19.28 -17.56
N LYS A 39 -6.09 19.70 -16.56
CA LYS A 39 -4.79 20.38 -16.73
C LYS A 39 -3.78 19.48 -17.46
N LEU A 40 -3.65 18.24 -17.03
CA LEU A 40 -2.70 17.28 -17.60
C LEU A 40 -3.00 16.97 -19.07
N VAL A 41 -4.27 16.84 -19.47
CA VAL A 41 -4.64 16.61 -20.88
C VAL A 41 -4.07 17.69 -21.82
N VAL A 42 -3.91 18.91 -21.36
CA VAL A 42 -3.42 20.04 -22.16
C VAL A 42 -1.92 20.24 -22.02
N GLN A 43 -1.34 19.96 -20.85
CA GLN A 43 0.03 20.38 -20.49
C GLN A 43 1.01 19.23 -20.35
N TYR A 44 0.55 17.97 -20.32
CA TYR A 44 1.42 16.82 -20.08
C TYR A 44 2.47 16.67 -21.19
N ASP A 45 3.69 16.47 -20.77
CA ASP A 45 4.83 16.12 -21.62
C ASP A 45 5.73 15.11 -20.86
N ASN A 46 6.83 14.69 -21.48
CA ASN A 46 7.72 13.68 -20.92
C ASN A 46 8.35 14.08 -19.59
N VAL A 47 8.25 13.20 -18.61
CA VAL A 47 8.96 13.32 -17.34
C VAL A 47 10.42 12.89 -17.52
N HIS A 48 11.38 13.73 -17.10
CA HIS A 48 12.83 13.50 -17.12
C HIS A 48 13.48 13.31 -18.50
N ARG A 49 12.73 13.41 -19.61
CA ARG A 49 13.27 13.08 -20.95
C ARG A 49 13.15 14.21 -21.97
N GLY A 50 12.61 15.35 -21.61
CA GLY A 50 12.42 16.48 -22.50
C GLY A 50 13.11 17.74 -22.01
N GLN A 51 13.41 18.64 -22.97
CA GLN A 51 14.00 19.96 -22.71
C GLN A 51 12.99 21.09 -22.95
N SER A 52 11.75 20.77 -23.34
CA SER A 52 10.68 21.75 -23.51
C SER A 52 10.23 22.31 -22.17
N ASN A 53 9.66 23.52 -22.17
CA ASN A 53 9.07 24.10 -20.97
C ASN A 53 7.98 23.20 -20.36
N SER A 54 7.16 22.54 -21.18
CA SER A 54 6.15 21.60 -20.73
C SER A 54 6.76 20.37 -20.04
N SER A 55 7.84 19.82 -20.59
CA SER A 55 8.54 18.69 -20.00
C SER A 55 9.18 19.05 -18.65
N LEU A 56 9.84 20.21 -18.56
CA LEU A 56 10.42 20.71 -17.31
C LEU A 56 9.35 20.94 -16.24
N LEU A 57 8.24 21.54 -16.61
CA LEU A 57 7.11 21.78 -15.69
C LEU A 57 6.52 20.45 -15.20
N THR A 58 6.25 19.51 -16.11
CA THR A 58 5.70 18.18 -15.78
C THR A 58 6.64 17.42 -14.85
N THR A 59 7.95 17.47 -15.11
CA THR A 59 8.98 16.86 -14.26
C THR A 59 8.98 17.47 -12.86
N THR A 60 8.93 18.80 -12.76
CA THR A 60 8.90 19.51 -11.48
C THR A 60 7.65 19.12 -10.65
N GLU A 61 6.48 19.11 -11.27
CA GLU A 61 5.24 18.73 -10.60
C GLU A 61 5.24 17.25 -10.17
N PHE A 62 5.79 16.36 -10.99
CA PHE A 62 5.95 14.96 -10.69
C PHE A 62 6.85 14.72 -9.46
N GLU A 63 8.01 15.37 -9.42
CA GLU A 63 8.93 15.27 -8.29
C GLU A 63 8.36 15.86 -7.00
N ALA A 64 7.67 17.01 -7.11
CA ALA A 64 7.00 17.63 -5.97
C ALA A 64 5.90 16.75 -5.37
N ALA A 65 5.24 15.90 -6.17
CA ALA A 65 4.29 14.92 -5.67
C ALA A 65 4.97 13.87 -4.77
N TYR A 66 6.15 13.38 -5.16
CA TYR A 66 6.94 12.46 -4.32
C TYR A 66 7.41 13.11 -3.02
N ASP A 67 7.83 14.39 -3.06
CA ASP A 67 8.22 15.14 -1.84
C ASP A 67 7.02 15.30 -0.89
N THR A 68 5.85 15.62 -1.46
CA THR A 68 4.62 15.75 -0.68
C THR A 68 4.24 14.43 0.00
N ILE A 69 4.33 13.30 -0.71
CA ILE A 69 4.05 11.97 -0.16
C ILE A 69 5.07 11.62 0.92
N ALA A 70 6.37 11.85 0.65
CA ALA A 70 7.43 11.60 1.63
C ALA A 70 7.18 12.37 2.93
N GLN A 71 6.88 13.66 2.83
CA GLN A 71 6.54 14.49 3.98
C GLN A 71 5.30 13.99 4.72
N PHE A 72 4.24 13.60 4.00
CA PHE A 72 2.98 13.14 4.58
C PHE A 72 3.15 11.87 5.42
N ILE A 73 3.95 10.91 4.95
CA ILE A 73 4.19 9.64 5.66
C ILE A 73 5.42 9.67 6.59
N GLY A 74 6.13 10.80 6.70
CA GLY A 74 7.31 10.95 7.55
C GLY A 74 8.56 10.24 6.99
N ALA A 75 8.64 9.99 5.69
CA ALA A 75 9.84 9.44 5.07
C ALA A 75 10.95 10.49 4.97
N SER A 76 12.20 10.09 5.18
CA SER A 76 13.36 10.99 5.18
C SER A 76 13.73 11.56 3.80
N SER A 77 13.23 10.96 2.73
CA SER A 77 13.53 11.37 1.35
C SER A 77 12.49 10.81 0.38
N ARG A 78 12.23 11.55 -0.71
CA ARG A 78 11.46 11.04 -1.86
C ARG A 78 12.03 9.76 -2.45
N LYS A 79 13.33 9.50 -2.31
CA LYS A 79 13.99 8.27 -2.77
C LYS A 79 13.49 7.01 -2.07
N ASN A 80 12.85 7.17 -0.91
CA ASN A 80 12.25 6.07 -0.15
C ASN A 80 10.78 5.81 -0.56
N ILE A 81 10.27 6.53 -1.56
CA ILE A 81 8.88 6.40 -2.02
C ILE A 81 8.87 5.62 -3.34
N VAL A 82 8.11 4.54 -3.34
CA VAL A 82 7.78 3.78 -4.55
C VAL A 82 6.26 3.72 -4.69
N LEU A 83 5.73 4.17 -5.81
CA LEU A 83 4.30 4.20 -6.07
C LEU A 83 3.87 2.98 -6.87
N TYR A 84 2.82 2.33 -6.42
CA TYR A 84 2.17 1.21 -7.07
C TYR A 84 0.70 1.51 -7.37
N ARG A 85 0.08 0.74 -8.26
CA ARG A 85 -1.32 0.92 -8.64
C ARG A 85 -2.29 0.59 -7.50
N ASN A 86 -1.89 -0.31 -6.60
CA ASN A 86 -2.67 -0.74 -5.45
C ASN A 86 -1.79 -1.45 -4.42
N THR A 87 -2.36 -1.68 -3.23
CA THR A 87 -1.68 -2.34 -2.12
C THR A 87 -1.25 -3.77 -2.45
N THR A 88 -2.04 -4.52 -3.21
CA THR A 88 -1.70 -5.89 -3.62
C THR A 88 -0.41 -5.93 -4.42
N GLU A 89 -0.24 -5.04 -5.39
CA GLU A 89 0.97 -4.93 -6.20
C GLU A 89 2.18 -4.54 -5.33
N ALA A 90 2.01 -3.57 -4.41
CA ALA A 90 3.06 -3.15 -3.49
C ALA A 90 3.53 -4.29 -2.59
N ILE A 91 2.61 -5.03 -1.98
CA ILE A 91 2.95 -6.18 -1.11
C ILE A 91 3.65 -7.27 -1.90
N ASN A 92 3.16 -7.63 -3.09
CA ASN A 92 3.83 -8.62 -3.93
C ASN A 92 5.25 -8.18 -4.33
N SER A 93 5.45 -6.89 -4.64
CA SER A 93 6.78 -6.37 -4.94
C SER A 93 7.74 -6.51 -3.76
N VAL A 94 7.28 -6.18 -2.55
CA VAL A 94 8.07 -6.39 -1.32
C VAL A 94 8.36 -7.87 -1.10
N MET A 95 7.35 -8.73 -1.23
CA MET A 95 7.49 -10.17 -1.08
C MET A 95 8.55 -10.75 -2.02
N TYR A 96 8.49 -10.41 -3.33
CA TYR A 96 9.50 -10.88 -4.29
C TYR A 96 10.89 -10.30 -4.02
N SER A 97 10.98 -9.05 -3.56
CA SER A 97 12.26 -8.42 -3.23
C SER A 97 12.95 -9.08 -2.03
N LEU A 98 12.16 -9.55 -1.06
CA LEU A 98 12.67 -10.21 0.14
C LEU A 98 12.84 -11.73 -0.02
N MET A 99 12.37 -12.31 -1.11
CA MET A 99 12.36 -13.77 -1.30
C MET A 99 13.74 -14.41 -1.12
N THR A 100 14.81 -13.75 -1.57
CA THR A 100 16.19 -14.25 -1.47
C THR A 100 16.80 -14.15 -0.08
N GLU A 101 16.17 -13.42 0.84
CA GLU A 101 16.65 -13.25 2.23
C GLU A 101 16.23 -14.42 3.14
N PHE A 102 15.27 -15.25 2.71
CA PHE A 102 14.79 -16.38 3.48
C PHE A 102 15.74 -17.57 3.41
N LYS A 103 15.93 -18.24 4.55
CA LYS A 103 16.77 -19.44 4.71
C LYS A 103 15.93 -20.58 5.26
N ASP A 104 16.44 -21.80 5.10
CA ASP A 104 15.79 -22.99 5.67
C ASP A 104 15.66 -22.87 7.20
N GLY A 105 14.45 -23.07 7.71
CA GLY A 105 14.10 -22.95 9.11
C GLY A 105 13.74 -21.53 9.57
N ASP A 106 13.70 -20.54 8.70
CA ASP A 106 13.11 -19.22 9.00
C ASP A 106 11.59 -19.32 9.18
N ASN A 107 11.00 -18.29 9.76
CA ASN A 107 9.55 -18.20 9.88
C ASN A 107 9.05 -16.80 9.54
N LEU A 108 7.76 -16.73 9.17
CA LEU A 108 7.01 -15.52 8.94
C LEU A 108 5.76 -15.55 9.80
N VAL A 109 5.50 -14.45 10.52
CA VAL A 109 4.35 -14.32 11.41
C VAL A 109 3.31 -13.39 10.80
N THR A 110 2.05 -13.81 10.84
CA THR A 110 0.90 -13.04 10.36
C THR A 110 -0.29 -13.19 11.32
N THR A 111 -1.43 -12.60 11.00
CA THR A 111 -2.68 -12.75 11.77
C THR A 111 -3.78 -13.36 10.92
N PHE A 112 -4.83 -13.91 11.55
CA PHE A 112 -6.05 -14.30 10.86
C PHE A 112 -6.91 -13.11 10.39
N MET A 113 -6.59 -11.91 10.85
CA MET A 113 -7.35 -10.69 10.56
C MET A 113 -6.88 -10.00 9.27
N GLU A 114 -5.89 -10.56 8.59
CA GLU A 114 -5.30 -9.96 7.40
C GLU A 114 -6.24 -9.95 6.20
N HIS A 115 -6.13 -8.89 5.43
CA HIS A 115 -6.73 -8.87 4.08
C HIS A 115 -6.00 -9.86 3.17
N ASN A 116 -6.72 -10.50 2.24
CA ASN A 116 -6.15 -11.48 1.32
C ASN A 116 -4.93 -10.97 0.55
N SER A 117 -4.87 -9.69 0.21
CA SER A 117 -3.71 -9.09 -0.47
C SER A 117 -2.42 -9.11 0.36
N ASN A 118 -2.52 -9.24 1.68
CA ASN A 118 -1.37 -9.38 2.58
C ASN A 118 -1.20 -10.81 3.11
N TYR A 119 -2.23 -11.61 3.14
CA TYR A 119 -2.15 -13.00 3.60
C TYR A 119 -1.62 -13.96 2.52
N VAL A 120 -2.25 -13.93 1.34
CA VAL A 120 -2.01 -14.92 0.29
C VAL A 120 -0.60 -14.85 -0.31
N PRO A 121 0.00 -13.68 -0.61
CA PRO A 121 1.35 -13.63 -1.16
C PRO A 121 2.40 -14.29 -0.24
N TRP A 122 2.36 -14.00 1.05
CA TRP A 122 3.30 -14.56 2.02
C TRP A 122 3.08 -16.04 2.26
N TYR A 123 1.81 -16.49 2.28
CA TYR A 123 1.49 -17.91 2.33
C TYR A 123 2.06 -18.65 1.13
N ALA A 124 1.83 -18.16 -0.09
CA ALA A 124 2.36 -18.74 -1.31
C ALA A 124 3.89 -18.74 -1.34
N LEU A 125 4.53 -17.67 -0.86
CA LEU A 125 5.99 -17.61 -0.72
C LEU A 125 6.50 -18.76 0.14
N CYS A 126 5.97 -18.90 1.36
CA CYS A 126 6.44 -19.90 2.32
C CYS A 126 6.10 -21.34 1.91
N LYS A 127 4.89 -21.58 1.42
CA LYS A 127 4.39 -22.95 1.19
C LYS A 127 4.62 -23.48 -0.20
N GLU A 128 4.75 -22.61 -1.20
CA GLU A 128 4.83 -23.02 -2.60
C GLU A 128 6.13 -22.61 -3.27
N ILE A 129 6.52 -21.33 -3.18
CA ILE A 129 7.65 -20.82 -3.97
C ILE A 129 8.96 -21.30 -3.38
N LEU A 130 9.24 -20.97 -2.12
CA LEU A 130 10.51 -21.34 -1.44
C LEU A 130 10.68 -22.86 -1.31
N ALA A 131 9.58 -23.58 -1.10
CA ALA A 131 9.60 -25.03 -1.02
C ALA A 131 10.13 -25.68 -2.32
N LYS A 132 9.85 -25.11 -3.49
CA LYS A 132 10.39 -25.59 -4.79
C LYS A 132 11.91 -25.45 -4.88
N PHE A 133 12.50 -24.56 -4.12
CA PHE A 133 13.95 -24.35 -4.02
C PHE A 133 14.59 -25.07 -2.81
N GLY A 134 13.83 -25.90 -2.11
CA GLY A 134 14.30 -26.64 -0.94
C GLY A 134 14.41 -25.79 0.33
N VAL A 135 13.89 -24.58 0.35
CA VAL A 135 13.86 -23.68 1.51
C VAL A 135 12.52 -23.80 2.23
N ARG A 136 12.55 -24.31 3.46
CA ARG A 136 11.36 -24.51 4.30
C ARG A 136 11.21 -23.34 5.23
N VAL A 137 10.17 -22.54 5.04
CA VAL A 137 9.82 -21.41 5.89
C VAL A 137 8.49 -21.72 6.58
N GLU A 138 8.48 -21.57 7.90
CA GLU A 138 7.25 -21.74 8.67
C GLU A 138 6.37 -20.49 8.55
N TYR A 139 5.08 -20.70 8.26
CA TYR A 139 4.07 -19.64 8.22
C TYR A 139 3.22 -19.73 9.47
N ARG A 140 3.45 -18.83 10.43
CA ARG A 140 2.83 -18.78 11.75
C ARG A 140 1.69 -17.76 11.76
N ILE A 141 0.55 -18.14 12.35
CA ILE A 141 -0.65 -17.32 12.31
C ILE A 141 -1.12 -17.03 13.74
N ALA A 142 -1.07 -15.76 14.12
CA ALA A 142 -1.60 -15.30 15.40
C ALA A 142 -3.12 -15.40 15.44
N GLN A 143 -3.65 -15.85 16.56
CA GLN A 143 -5.06 -16.04 16.81
C GLN A 143 -5.74 -14.72 17.24
N TYR A 144 -7.04 -14.72 17.24
CA TYR A 144 -7.88 -13.65 17.77
C TYR A 144 -9.03 -14.24 18.59
N ASP A 145 -9.55 -13.48 19.52
CA ASP A 145 -10.73 -13.85 20.27
C ASP A 145 -11.96 -13.82 19.35
N LYS A 146 -12.64 -14.95 19.20
CA LYS A 146 -13.78 -15.11 18.28
C LYS A 146 -15.05 -14.38 18.77
N ILE A 147 -15.11 -14.01 20.04
CA ILE A 147 -16.26 -13.32 20.65
C ILE A 147 -16.08 -11.82 20.55
N THR A 148 -14.92 -11.31 20.95
CA THR A 148 -14.63 -9.87 20.96
C THR A 148 -14.05 -9.37 19.63
N GLY A 149 -13.43 -10.24 18.82
CA GLY A 149 -12.69 -9.90 17.61
C GLY A 149 -11.30 -9.29 17.90
N GLU A 150 -10.86 -9.27 19.16
CA GLU A 150 -9.55 -8.70 19.54
C GLU A 150 -8.42 -9.66 19.18
N LEU A 151 -7.32 -9.09 18.66
CA LEU A 151 -6.11 -9.86 18.37
C LEU A 151 -5.45 -10.32 19.68
N ASP A 152 -5.10 -11.59 19.77
CA ASP A 152 -4.31 -12.13 20.88
C ASP A 152 -2.84 -11.70 20.73
N LEU A 153 -2.51 -10.59 21.40
CA LEU A 153 -1.16 -9.99 21.35
C LEU A 153 -0.11 -10.85 22.06
N ASP A 154 -0.49 -11.62 23.06
CA ASP A 154 0.45 -12.50 23.77
C ASP A 154 0.77 -13.73 22.92
N HIS A 155 -0.23 -14.29 22.25
CA HIS A 155 0.01 -15.32 21.25
C HIS A 155 0.88 -14.78 20.10
N LEU A 156 0.57 -13.59 19.55
CA LEU A 156 1.40 -12.96 18.49
C LEU A 156 2.86 -12.85 18.92
N LYS A 157 3.14 -12.34 20.12
CA LYS A 157 4.50 -12.21 20.66
C LYS A 157 5.18 -13.57 20.81
N SER A 158 4.46 -14.61 21.23
CA SER A 158 4.99 -15.95 21.39
C SER A 158 5.43 -16.62 20.09
N LEU A 159 4.88 -16.17 18.95
CA LEU A 159 5.22 -16.68 17.62
C LEU A 159 6.50 -16.06 17.03
N VAL A 160 6.95 -14.92 17.58
CA VAL A 160 8.14 -14.19 17.10
C VAL A 160 9.39 -14.71 17.80
N ASP A 161 10.41 -15.06 17.03
CA ASP A 161 11.71 -15.50 17.54
C ASP A 161 12.86 -14.94 16.68
N ASN A 162 14.09 -15.40 16.94
CA ASN A 162 15.30 -14.93 16.24
C ASN A 162 15.38 -15.36 14.76
N LYS A 163 14.46 -16.18 14.29
CA LYS A 163 14.35 -16.63 12.90
C LYS A 163 13.17 -15.99 12.17
N THR A 164 12.41 -15.12 12.86
CA THR A 164 11.32 -14.36 12.23
C THR A 164 11.87 -13.29 11.30
N LYS A 165 11.33 -13.24 10.10
CA LYS A 165 11.70 -12.27 9.04
C LYS A 165 10.62 -11.20 8.86
#